data_fbdc43723286c1ec77a2fd3da3f4648d
#
_entry.id   fbdc43723286c1ec77a2fd3da3f4648d
#
_cell.length_a   1.000
_cell.length_b   1.000
_cell.length_c   1.000
_cell.angle_alpha   90.00
_cell.angle_beta   90.00
_cell.angle_gamma   90.00
#
_symmetry.space_group_name_H-M   'P 1'
#
loop_
_entity.id
_entity.type
_entity.pdbx_description
1 polymer ?
#
loop_
_entity_poly.entity_id
_entity_poly.type
_entity_poly.pdbx_seq_one_letter_code
_entity_poly.pdbx_strand_id
1 'polypeptide(L)'
;MLYYLFRFLEQYDIPGSRMWMYISFRALLTLILSLLISAWFGERFIKYMKRRKIAETARDKSIDPFGEKKAGVPTMGGIIIAVSILVPVLLLGRMRNIYLLLMIGTTIWLGFLGFLDDYIKIFRKNKDGLKGKYKIVGQVSIGLIVGLTLWLSPDAVIHENITTEKQGIETVVTHKSEPVKSLKTTIPFVKNHNLGYDEVMSFCGKHKNAAGWILFVVMTILVVTAVSNGANLNDGMDGMCAGNSAIIGVALGILAYVSSHIEMASYLNIMYIPGSQELVVFLCAFIGAMIGFLWYNAYPAQVFMGDTGSLMIGGIIGVCAVIIHKELLLPILCGIFFVESLSVIIQTQVFKICKRKGKRVRVFRATPIHDNFRKLDSQLDETSQYVFRKWPHRQFHESKITVRFWITTIILAALTIITLKMR
;
A
#
# COMPACT_ATOMS: atom_id res chain seq x y z
N MET A 1 24.12 2.52 2.85
CA MET A 1 25.51 3.04 2.95
C MET A 1 26.17 2.63 4.25
N LEU A 2 25.60 2.96 5.41
CA LEU A 2 26.16 2.61 6.73
C LEU A 2 26.32 1.09 6.91
N TYR A 3 25.38 0.27 6.40
CA TYR A 3 25.50 -1.19 6.40
C TYR A 3 26.85 -1.67 5.82
N TYR A 4 27.28 -1.14 4.67
CA TYR A 4 28.54 -1.56 4.04
C TYR A 4 29.76 -1.02 4.78
N LEU A 5 29.66 0.20 5.33
CA LEU A 5 30.72 0.77 6.15
C LEU A 5 30.97 -0.08 7.39
N PHE A 6 29.91 -0.41 8.15
CA PHE A 6 30.06 -1.23 9.37
C PHE A 6 30.43 -2.67 9.07
N ARG A 7 30.01 -3.23 7.93
CA ARG A 7 30.49 -4.54 7.46
C ARG A 7 32.00 -4.52 7.16
N PHE A 8 32.52 -3.44 6.63
CA PHE A 8 33.95 -3.25 6.44
C PHE A 8 34.67 -3.11 7.79
N LEU A 9 34.13 -2.32 8.72
CA LEU A 9 34.68 -2.13 10.06
C LEU A 9 34.62 -3.41 10.92
N GLU A 10 33.69 -4.32 10.66
CA GLU A 10 33.65 -5.62 11.32
C GLU A 10 34.90 -6.46 11.05
N GLN A 11 35.52 -6.32 9.88
CA GLN A 11 36.78 -7.00 9.54
C GLN A 11 37.94 -6.59 10.45
N TYR A 12 37.84 -5.45 11.11
CA TYR A 12 38.81 -4.92 12.04
C TYR A 12 38.41 -5.10 13.52
N ASP A 13 37.41 -5.96 13.80
CA ASP A 13 36.87 -6.25 15.13
C ASP A 13 36.52 -5.00 15.98
N ILE A 14 36.06 -3.93 15.32
CA ILE A 14 35.65 -2.71 16.01
C ILE A 14 34.42 -2.98 16.85
N PRO A 15 34.44 -2.65 18.16
CA PRO A 15 33.28 -2.87 19.04
C PRO A 15 31.99 -2.22 18.50
N GLY A 16 30.90 -2.96 18.50
CA GLY A 16 29.60 -2.47 18.04
C GLY A 16 29.35 -2.58 16.52
N SER A 17 30.36 -2.90 15.69
CA SER A 17 30.17 -3.06 14.24
C SER A 17 29.19 -4.19 13.91
N ARG A 18 29.19 -5.29 14.66
CA ARG A 18 28.28 -6.46 14.48
C ARG A 18 26.80 -6.12 14.65
N MET A 19 26.46 -5.10 15.46
CA MET A 19 25.07 -4.70 15.67
C MET A 19 24.38 -4.31 14.36
N TRP A 20 25.12 -3.71 13.42
CA TRP A 20 24.62 -3.25 12.13
C TRP A 20 24.31 -4.40 11.16
N MET A 21 24.75 -5.62 11.46
CA MET A 21 24.43 -6.82 10.69
C MET A 21 23.06 -7.38 11.07
N TYR A 22 22.59 -7.14 12.30
CA TYR A 22 21.29 -7.62 12.76
C TYR A 22 20.15 -6.84 12.11
N ILE A 23 19.19 -7.57 11.56
CA ILE A 23 18.02 -7.00 10.88
C ILE A 23 17.14 -6.23 11.86
N SER A 24 16.90 -6.78 13.05
CA SER A 24 16.10 -6.15 14.10
C SER A 24 16.64 -4.76 14.48
N PHE A 25 17.96 -4.64 14.64
CA PHE A 25 18.60 -3.36 14.94
C PHE A 25 18.39 -2.36 13.80
N ARG A 26 18.68 -2.76 12.55
CA ARG A 26 18.51 -1.90 11.37
C ARG A 26 17.06 -1.50 11.17
N ALA A 27 16.11 -2.42 11.34
CA ALA A 27 14.69 -2.17 11.18
C ALA A 27 14.17 -1.14 12.20
N LEU A 28 14.48 -1.33 13.48
CA LEU A 28 14.07 -0.38 14.52
C LEU A 28 14.73 0.99 14.36
N LEU A 29 16.04 1.02 14.04
CA LEU A 29 16.75 2.27 13.78
C LEU A 29 16.16 2.98 12.55
N THR A 30 15.79 2.25 11.51
CA THR A 30 15.17 2.80 10.30
C THR A 30 13.81 3.40 10.62
N LEU A 31 13.00 2.75 11.46
CA LEU A 31 11.70 3.26 11.92
C LEU A 31 11.87 4.59 12.67
N ILE A 32 12.79 4.63 13.63
CA ILE A 32 13.06 5.85 14.44
C ILE A 32 13.55 6.98 13.55
N LEU A 33 14.55 6.72 12.68
CA LEU A 33 15.09 7.73 11.78
C LEU A 33 14.03 8.26 10.81
N SER A 34 13.19 7.38 10.25
CA SER A 34 12.12 7.76 9.36
C SER A 34 11.09 8.67 10.04
N LEU A 35 10.68 8.32 11.26
CA LEU A 35 9.77 9.12 12.07
C LEU A 35 10.38 10.50 12.37
N LEU A 36 11.63 10.55 12.82
CA LEU A 36 12.31 11.81 13.13
C LEU A 36 12.52 12.69 11.88
N ILE A 37 12.87 12.09 10.74
CA ILE A 37 13.00 12.82 9.47
C ILE A 37 11.65 13.36 9.05
N SER A 38 10.56 12.57 9.15
CA SER A 38 9.22 13.01 8.81
C SER A 38 8.78 14.21 9.69
N ALA A 39 9.03 14.14 10.98
CA ALA A 39 8.71 15.23 11.89
C ALA A 39 9.57 16.50 11.60
N TRP A 40 10.88 16.34 11.47
CA TRP A 40 11.79 17.47 11.28
C TRP A 40 11.69 18.10 9.88
N PHE A 41 11.68 17.30 8.83
CA PHE A 41 11.55 17.76 7.45
C PHE A 41 10.14 18.28 7.16
N GLY A 42 9.11 17.61 7.73
CA GLY A 42 7.71 17.99 7.58
C GLY A 42 7.43 19.42 8.02
N GLU A 43 7.91 19.81 9.19
CA GLU A 43 7.75 21.19 9.68
C GLU A 43 8.35 22.22 8.72
N ARG A 44 9.58 21.97 8.24
CA ARG A 44 10.28 22.86 7.30
C ARG A 44 9.57 22.94 5.96
N PHE A 45 9.13 21.79 5.44
CA PHE A 45 8.41 21.70 4.18
C PHE A 45 7.08 22.44 4.23
N ILE A 46 6.28 22.27 5.30
CA ILE A 46 5.01 22.96 5.50
C ILE A 46 5.23 24.48 5.57
N LYS A 47 6.23 24.95 6.32
CA LYS A 47 6.58 26.38 6.41
C LYS A 47 7.00 26.94 5.04
N TYR A 48 7.77 26.18 4.27
CA TYR A 48 8.19 26.56 2.92
C TYR A 48 6.99 26.71 1.98
N MET A 49 6.09 25.71 1.96
CA MET A 49 4.89 25.71 1.12
C MET A 49 3.95 26.88 1.46
N LYS A 50 3.72 27.12 2.76
CA LYS A 50 2.91 28.28 3.23
C LYS A 50 3.53 29.61 2.81
N ARG A 51 4.83 29.80 2.92
CA ARG A 51 5.53 31.03 2.47
C ARG A 51 5.37 31.27 0.97
N ARG A 52 5.36 30.21 0.18
CA ARG A 52 5.15 30.27 -1.29
C ARG A 52 3.69 30.38 -1.68
N LYS A 53 2.77 30.39 -0.72
CA LYS A 53 1.30 30.37 -0.95
C LYS A 53 0.86 29.19 -1.84
N ILE A 54 1.56 28.07 -1.72
CA ILE A 54 1.27 26.83 -2.45
C ILE A 54 0.29 26.04 -1.59
N ALA A 55 -0.99 26.17 -1.89
CA ALA A 55 -2.08 25.51 -1.17
C ALA A 55 -3.15 25.08 -2.16
N GLU A 56 -3.97 24.14 -1.76
CA GLU A 56 -5.11 23.71 -2.55
C GLU A 56 -6.11 24.86 -2.69
N THR A 57 -6.55 25.14 -3.91
CA THR A 57 -7.65 26.09 -4.15
C THR A 57 -8.96 25.45 -3.76
N ALA A 58 -9.81 26.18 -3.03
CA ALA A 58 -11.14 25.71 -2.66
C ALA A 58 -11.88 25.16 -3.89
N ARG A 59 -12.38 23.94 -3.78
CA ARG A 59 -13.25 23.36 -4.79
C ARG A 59 -14.63 24.01 -4.67
N ASP A 60 -15.37 24.04 -5.79
CA ASP A 60 -16.74 24.55 -5.77
C ASP A 60 -17.58 23.81 -4.70
N LYS A 61 -18.37 24.57 -3.92
CA LYS A 61 -19.25 24.05 -2.86
C LYS A 61 -20.20 22.95 -3.33
N SER A 62 -20.56 22.97 -4.63
CA SER A 62 -21.40 21.93 -5.24
C SER A 62 -20.70 20.57 -5.36
N ILE A 63 -19.36 20.58 -5.43
CA ILE A 63 -18.53 19.39 -5.60
C ILE A 63 -17.99 18.90 -4.25
N ASP A 64 -17.47 19.83 -3.42
CA ASP A 64 -16.99 19.55 -2.08
C ASP A 64 -17.53 20.57 -1.06
N PRO A 65 -18.64 20.25 -0.37
CA PRO A 65 -19.25 21.15 0.63
C PRO A 65 -18.32 21.49 1.79
N PHE A 66 -17.26 20.72 1.99
CA PHE A 66 -16.28 20.88 3.08
C PHE A 66 -14.98 21.53 2.61
N GLY A 67 -14.82 21.75 1.31
CA GLY A 67 -13.60 22.29 0.71
C GLY A 67 -13.21 23.68 1.20
N GLU A 68 -14.17 24.50 1.69
CA GLU A 68 -13.86 25.81 2.29
C GLU A 68 -13.02 25.68 3.57
N LYS A 69 -13.27 24.67 4.40
CA LYS A 69 -12.48 24.43 5.62
C LYS A 69 -11.06 23.94 5.33
N LYS A 70 -10.83 23.41 4.14
CA LYS A 70 -9.55 22.87 3.67
C LYS A 70 -8.75 23.90 2.82
N ALA A 71 -9.37 25.02 2.46
CA ALA A 71 -8.70 26.06 1.69
C ALA A 71 -7.49 26.64 2.46
N GLY A 72 -6.36 26.74 1.78
CA GLY A 72 -5.13 27.29 2.36
C GLY A 72 -4.23 26.26 3.04
N VAL A 73 -4.63 25.00 3.13
CA VAL A 73 -3.74 23.93 3.60
C VAL A 73 -2.80 23.49 2.47
N PRO A 74 -1.47 23.42 2.69
CA PRO A 74 -0.53 22.91 1.71
C PRO A 74 -0.85 21.46 1.32
N THR A 75 -0.64 21.14 0.05
CA THR A 75 -0.70 19.77 -0.47
C THR A 75 0.70 19.28 -0.87
N MET A 76 0.83 18.14 -1.55
CA MET A 76 2.10 17.48 -1.91
C MET A 76 2.88 16.93 -0.69
N GLY A 77 2.20 16.63 0.41
CA GLY A 77 2.81 16.02 1.60
C GLY A 77 3.47 14.66 1.33
N GLY A 78 3.14 14.02 0.22
CA GLY A 78 3.81 12.80 -0.25
C GLY A 78 5.33 12.96 -0.41
N ILE A 79 5.85 14.17 -0.62
CA ILE A 79 7.29 14.44 -0.65
C ILE A 79 7.92 14.20 0.74
N ILE A 80 7.21 14.58 1.82
CA ILE A 80 7.67 14.33 3.19
C ILE A 80 7.82 12.83 3.40
N ILE A 81 6.80 12.07 2.99
CA ILE A 81 6.75 10.61 3.11
C ILE A 81 7.89 9.97 2.30
N ALA A 82 8.05 10.37 1.04
CA ALA A 82 9.09 9.83 0.16
C ALA A 82 10.51 10.04 0.74
N VAL A 83 10.83 11.24 1.19
CA VAL A 83 12.13 11.55 1.82
C VAL A 83 12.32 10.75 3.10
N SER A 84 11.28 10.63 3.91
CA SER A 84 11.32 9.90 5.19
C SER A 84 11.50 8.40 5.01
N ILE A 85 11.06 7.83 3.90
CA ILE A 85 11.31 6.43 3.55
C ILE A 85 12.70 6.27 2.94
N LEU A 86 12.99 7.03 1.88
CA LEU A 86 14.16 6.81 1.05
C LEU A 86 15.47 7.08 1.80
N VAL A 87 15.57 8.15 2.61
CA VAL A 87 16.82 8.50 3.29
C VAL A 87 17.27 7.41 4.27
N PRO A 88 16.44 6.93 5.23
CA PRO A 88 16.85 5.85 6.12
C PRO A 88 17.12 4.53 5.40
N VAL A 89 16.32 4.19 4.37
CA VAL A 89 16.49 2.97 3.57
C VAL A 89 17.82 2.99 2.82
N LEU A 90 18.21 4.12 2.19
CA LEU A 90 19.50 4.27 1.52
C LEU A 90 20.68 4.19 2.49
N LEU A 91 20.52 4.67 3.73
CA LEU A 91 21.55 4.61 4.76
C LEU A 91 21.73 3.19 5.32
N LEU A 92 20.63 2.49 5.63
CA LEU A 92 20.63 1.28 6.45
C LEU A 92 20.33 0.00 5.67
N GLY A 93 19.70 0.09 4.49
CA GLY A 93 19.33 -1.06 3.66
C GLY A 93 20.53 -1.66 2.91
N ARG A 94 20.40 -2.95 2.58
CA ARG A 94 21.35 -3.70 1.76
C ARG A 94 21.02 -3.50 0.28
N MET A 95 21.66 -2.50 -0.37
CA MET A 95 21.36 -2.08 -1.74
C MET A 95 21.56 -3.15 -2.83
N ARG A 96 22.23 -4.27 -2.53
CA ARG A 96 22.39 -5.40 -3.47
C ARG A 96 21.20 -6.35 -3.47
N ASN A 97 20.19 -6.10 -2.61
CA ASN A 97 18.99 -6.92 -2.53
C ASN A 97 17.97 -6.48 -3.58
N ILE A 98 17.55 -7.40 -4.45
CA ILE A 98 16.62 -7.12 -5.56
C ILE A 98 15.26 -6.62 -5.07
N TYR A 99 14.76 -7.20 -3.97
CA TYR A 99 13.46 -6.82 -3.40
C TYR A 99 13.48 -5.38 -2.88
N LEU A 100 14.59 -4.99 -2.22
CA LEU A 100 14.77 -3.62 -1.73
C LEU A 100 14.85 -2.62 -2.89
N LEU A 101 15.56 -2.97 -3.98
CA LEU A 101 15.64 -2.13 -5.17
C LEU A 101 14.29 -1.94 -5.85
N LEU A 102 13.47 -3.00 -5.94
CA LEU A 102 12.10 -2.90 -6.46
C LEU A 102 11.24 -1.96 -5.61
N MET A 103 11.35 -2.03 -4.27
CA MET A 103 10.61 -1.14 -3.37
C MET A 103 11.05 0.32 -3.51
N ILE A 104 12.36 0.58 -3.61
CA ILE A 104 12.90 1.93 -3.85
C ILE A 104 12.45 2.45 -5.22
N GLY A 105 12.57 1.64 -6.27
CA GLY A 105 12.13 1.98 -7.62
C GLY A 105 10.63 2.31 -7.67
N THR A 106 9.80 1.52 -7.02
CA THR A 106 8.35 1.76 -6.89
C THR A 106 8.05 3.08 -6.19
N THR A 107 8.75 3.35 -5.08
CA THR A 107 8.60 4.58 -4.31
C THR A 107 8.91 5.82 -5.16
N ILE A 108 10.05 5.79 -5.87
CA ILE A 108 10.48 6.90 -6.72
C ILE A 108 9.53 7.06 -7.92
N TRP A 109 9.19 5.97 -8.61
CA TRP A 109 8.40 6.02 -9.83
C TRP A 109 6.97 6.51 -9.58
N LEU A 110 6.26 5.91 -8.63
CA LEU A 110 4.89 6.31 -8.33
C LEU A 110 4.82 7.64 -7.57
N GLY A 111 5.83 7.93 -6.73
CA GLY A 111 5.98 9.24 -6.12
C GLY A 111 6.16 10.34 -7.16
N PHE A 112 6.97 10.10 -8.19
CA PHE A 112 7.16 11.03 -9.31
C PHE A 112 5.89 11.18 -10.16
N LEU A 113 5.18 10.09 -10.44
CA LEU A 113 3.91 10.12 -11.16
C LEU A 113 2.87 10.98 -10.44
N GLY A 114 2.71 10.78 -9.13
CA GLY A 114 1.82 11.58 -8.31
C GLY A 114 2.27 13.03 -8.19
N PHE A 115 3.58 13.26 -8.08
CA PHE A 115 4.15 14.61 -8.08
C PHE A 115 3.82 15.39 -9.36
N LEU A 116 3.90 14.75 -10.52
CA LEU A 116 3.52 15.36 -11.79
C LEU A 116 2.04 15.76 -11.79
N ASP A 117 1.17 14.93 -11.23
CA ASP A 117 -0.26 15.23 -11.13
C ASP A 117 -0.51 16.45 -10.23
N ASP A 118 0.05 16.44 -9.02
CA ASP A 118 -0.07 17.54 -8.07
C ASP A 118 0.54 18.83 -8.62
N TYR A 119 1.70 18.72 -9.30
CA TYR A 119 2.35 19.86 -9.95
C TYR A 119 1.46 20.51 -11.01
N ILE A 120 0.81 19.72 -11.86
CA ILE A 120 -0.11 20.23 -12.89
C ILE A 120 -1.32 20.90 -12.25
N LYS A 121 -1.89 20.32 -11.20
CA LYS A 121 -3.03 20.88 -10.46
C LYS A 121 -2.70 22.25 -9.84
N ILE A 122 -1.54 22.36 -9.24
CA ILE A 122 -1.16 23.53 -8.45
C ILE A 122 -0.54 24.62 -9.33
N PHE A 123 0.54 24.29 -10.04
CA PHE A 123 1.33 25.30 -10.75
C PHE A 123 0.76 25.67 -12.11
N ARG A 124 0.12 24.73 -12.81
CA ARG A 124 -0.58 25.01 -14.07
C ARG A 124 -2.05 25.36 -13.88
N LYS A 125 -2.54 25.38 -12.61
CA LYS A 125 -3.94 25.68 -12.25
C LYS A 125 -4.97 24.85 -13.04
N ASN A 126 -4.56 23.67 -13.49
CA ASN A 126 -5.45 22.72 -14.18
C ASN A 126 -6.06 21.79 -13.14
N LYS A 127 -7.33 22.02 -12.77
CA LYS A 127 -8.03 21.25 -11.73
C LYS A 127 -8.13 19.76 -12.05
N ASP A 128 -8.08 19.36 -13.32
CA ASP A 128 -8.18 17.97 -13.74
C ASP A 128 -6.86 17.19 -13.54
N GLY A 129 -5.73 17.90 -13.38
CA GLY A 129 -4.42 17.28 -13.19
C GLY A 129 -3.95 16.48 -14.41
N LEU A 130 -3.25 15.39 -14.14
CA LEU A 130 -2.80 14.43 -15.16
C LEU A 130 -3.98 13.57 -15.61
N LYS A 131 -4.21 13.49 -16.93
CA LYS A 131 -5.29 12.63 -17.46
C LYS A 131 -5.15 11.20 -16.95
N GLY A 132 -6.25 10.59 -16.51
CA GLY A 132 -6.26 9.26 -15.89
C GLY A 132 -5.54 8.17 -16.70
N LYS A 133 -5.54 8.26 -18.04
CA LYS A 133 -4.80 7.34 -18.92
C LYS A 133 -3.29 7.30 -18.61
N TYR A 134 -2.66 8.46 -18.36
CA TYR A 134 -1.23 8.51 -18.06
C TYR A 134 -0.91 7.97 -16.66
N LYS A 135 -1.83 8.15 -15.68
CA LYS A 135 -1.69 7.52 -14.36
C LYS A 135 -1.70 5.99 -14.49
N ILE A 136 -2.65 5.45 -15.26
CA ILE A 136 -2.74 4.00 -15.50
C ILE A 136 -1.48 3.50 -16.22
N VAL A 137 -1.00 4.20 -17.25
CA VAL A 137 0.24 3.81 -17.94
C VAL A 137 1.43 3.76 -16.98
N GLY A 138 1.57 4.75 -16.09
CA GLY A 138 2.63 4.76 -15.08
C GLY A 138 2.51 3.61 -14.07
N GLN A 139 1.30 3.25 -13.66
CA GLN A 139 1.05 2.13 -12.76
C GLN A 139 1.29 0.77 -13.45
N VAL A 140 0.84 0.62 -14.70
CA VAL A 140 1.07 -0.58 -15.51
C VAL A 140 2.56 -0.79 -15.77
N SER A 141 3.31 0.28 -16.07
CA SER A 141 4.75 0.18 -16.33
C SER A 141 5.54 -0.32 -15.12
N ILE A 142 5.25 0.19 -13.91
CA ILE A 142 5.93 -0.30 -12.72
C ILE A 142 5.48 -1.73 -12.37
N GLY A 143 4.21 -2.06 -12.50
CA GLY A 143 3.71 -3.42 -12.32
C GLY A 143 4.37 -4.41 -13.28
N LEU A 144 4.57 -4.02 -14.55
CA LEU A 144 5.28 -4.81 -15.54
C LEU A 144 6.76 -5.00 -15.15
N ILE A 145 7.45 -3.93 -14.76
CA ILE A 145 8.86 -4.00 -14.33
C ILE A 145 9.00 -4.95 -13.14
N VAL A 146 8.15 -4.82 -12.13
CA VAL A 146 8.16 -5.69 -10.94
C VAL A 146 7.90 -7.15 -11.33
N GLY A 147 6.82 -7.42 -12.08
CA GLY A 147 6.47 -8.77 -12.49
C GLY A 147 7.55 -9.44 -13.34
N LEU A 148 8.12 -8.72 -14.32
CA LEU A 148 9.21 -9.23 -15.15
C LEU A 148 10.49 -9.43 -14.32
N THR A 149 10.82 -8.54 -13.40
CA THR A 149 12.00 -8.70 -12.54
C THR A 149 11.88 -9.95 -11.66
N LEU A 150 10.73 -10.19 -11.06
CA LEU A 150 10.48 -11.39 -10.25
C LEU A 150 10.51 -12.66 -11.09
N TRP A 151 10.09 -12.59 -12.35
CA TRP A 151 10.17 -13.73 -13.27
C TRP A 151 11.61 -14.01 -13.71
N LEU A 152 12.34 -12.98 -14.19
CA LEU A 152 13.59 -13.16 -14.91
C LEU A 152 14.83 -13.14 -14.00
N SER A 153 14.79 -12.42 -12.87
CA SER A 153 15.97 -12.27 -12.00
C SER A 153 16.32 -13.60 -11.32
N PRO A 154 17.58 -14.04 -11.36
CA PRO A 154 18.04 -15.22 -10.65
C PRO A 154 18.00 -15.07 -9.11
N ASP A 155 18.00 -13.84 -8.60
CA ASP A 155 17.99 -13.54 -7.17
C ASP A 155 16.57 -13.61 -6.55
N ALA A 156 15.53 -13.61 -7.39
CA ALA A 156 14.14 -13.73 -6.95
C ALA A 156 13.74 -15.19 -6.87
N VAL A 157 14.02 -15.82 -5.71
CA VAL A 157 13.80 -17.24 -5.46
C VAL A 157 13.04 -17.47 -4.15
N ILE A 158 12.37 -18.61 -4.07
CA ILE A 158 11.69 -19.07 -2.86
C ILE A 158 12.06 -20.53 -2.54
N HIS A 159 11.85 -20.92 -1.30
CA HIS A 159 11.88 -22.34 -0.92
C HIS A 159 10.45 -22.82 -0.70
N GLU A 160 10.03 -23.75 -1.54
CA GLU A 160 8.69 -24.35 -1.44
C GLU A 160 8.64 -25.39 -0.31
N ASN A 161 7.45 -25.54 0.27
CA ASN A 161 7.17 -26.61 1.21
C ASN A 161 7.12 -27.96 0.48
N ILE A 162 7.88 -28.98 0.96
CA ILE A 162 7.93 -30.30 0.32
C ILE A 162 6.94 -31.26 0.94
N THR A 163 6.95 -31.37 2.27
CA THR A 163 6.18 -32.36 3.02
C THR A 163 5.61 -31.75 4.27
N THR A 164 4.41 -32.22 4.59
CA THR A 164 3.74 -31.92 5.84
C THR A 164 3.57 -33.24 6.59
N GLU A 165 4.50 -33.60 7.47
CA GLU A 165 4.36 -34.75 8.33
C GLU A 165 3.70 -34.38 9.64
N LYS A 166 2.70 -35.16 10.06
CA LYS A 166 2.09 -35.01 11.37
C LYS A 166 2.89 -35.83 12.38
N GLN A 167 3.63 -35.18 13.25
CA GLN A 167 4.21 -35.77 14.44
C GLN A 167 3.33 -35.41 15.66
N GLY A 168 2.34 -36.25 15.94
CA GLY A 168 1.38 -36.03 17.02
C GLY A 168 0.44 -34.84 16.72
N ILE A 169 0.47 -33.79 17.57
CA ILE A 169 -0.34 -32.59 17.45
C ILE A 169 0.34 -31.53 16.52
N GLU A 170 1.65 -31.65 16.32
CA GLU A 170 2.43 -30.69 15.53
C GLU A 170 2.59 -31.14 14.08
N THR A 171 2.53 -30.19 13.18
CA THR A 171 2.76 -30.38 11.75
C THR A 171 4.15 -29.86 11.42
N VAL A 172 5.08 -30.74 11.06
CA VAL A 172 6.43 -30.37 10.64
C VAL A 172 6.42 -30.17 9.13
N VAL A 173 6.80 -28.97 8.68
CA VAL A 173 6.93 -28.63 7.28
C VAL A 173 8.40 -28.55 6.93
N THR A 174 8.83 -29.36 5.98
CA THR A 174 10.18 -29.31 5.43
C THR A 174 10.19 -28.48 4.14
N HIS A 175 11.16 -27.57 4.01
CA HIS A 175 11.36 -26.79 2.81
C HIS A 175 12.35 -27.48 1.86
N LYS A 176 12.20 -27.30 0.55
CA LYS A 176 13.21 -27.71 -0.44
C LYS A 176 14.54 -27.05 -0.11
N SER A 177 15.61 -27.83 -0.13
CA SER A 177 16.98 -27.33 0.06
C SER A 177 17.41 -26.40 -1.08
N GLU A 178 16.92 -26.64 -2.29
CA GLU A 178 17.25 -25.84 -3.46
C GLU A 178 16.27 -24.68 -3.66
N PRO A 179 16.76 -23.46 -3.92
CA PRO A 179 15.92 -22.32 -4.24
C PRO A 179 15.30 -22.50 -5.63
N VAL A 180 13.99 -22.31 -5.72
CA VAL A 180 13.24 -22.43 -6.98
C VAL A 180 12.47 -21.15 -7.28
N LYS A 181 12.21 -20.91 -8.57
CA LYS A 181 11.24 -19.91 -9.00
C LYS A 181 9.85 -20.53 -8.90
N SER A 182 9.00 -19.94 -8.06
CA SER A 182 7.66 -20.45 -7.87
C SER A 182 6.59 -19.52 -8.40
N LEU A 183 5.58 -20.11 -8.98
CA LEU A 183 4.34 -19.46 -9.41
C LEU A 183 3.25 -19.58 -8.35
N LYS A 184 3.58 -20.06 -7.15
CA LYS A 184 2.62 -20.24 -6.08
C LYS A 184 2.43 -18.95 -5.30
N THR A 185 1.19 -18.65 -4.96
CA THR A 185 0.80 -17.55 -4.06
C THR A 185 -0.04 -18.09 -2.92
N THR A 186 -0.09 -17.33 -1.83
CA THR A 186 -0.87 -17.71 -0.66
C THR A 186 -2.33 -17.30 -0.84
N ILE A 187 -3.24 -18.28 -0.70
CA ILE A 187 -4.69 -18.07 -0.68
C ILE A 187 -5.23 -18.15 0.76
N PRO A 188 -6.11 -17.22 1.19
CA PRO A 188 -6.77 -17.32 2.47
C PRO A 188 -7.82 -18.46 2.47
N PHE A 189 -8.05 -19.09 3.63
CA PHE A 189 -9.13 -20.07 3.88
C PHE A 189 -9.02 -21.41 3.13
N VAL A 190 -7.95 -21.67 2.39
CA VAL A 190 -7.77 -22.95 1.64
C VAL A 190 -6.71 -23.81 2.32
N LYS A 191 -6.96 -25.12 2.36
CA LYS A 191 -5.99 -26.11 2.87
C LYS A 191 -4.70 -26.02 2.05
N ASN A 192 -3.54 -26.05 2.73
CA ASN A 192 -2.21 -25.85 2.17
C ASN A 192 -1.87 -24.44 1.66
N HIS A 193 -2.80 -23.49 1.71
CA HIS A 193 -2.60 -22.05 1.44
C HIS A 193 -1.93 -21.68 0.10
N ASN A 194 -1.78 -22.60 -0.84
CA ASN A 194 -1.06 -22.37 -2.08
C ASN A 194 -1.96 -22.49 -3.29
N LEU A 195 -1.91 -21.47 -4.16
CA LEU A 195 -2.46 -21.49 -5.51
C LEU A 195 -1.32 -21.34 -6.50
N GLY A 196 -1.16 -22.29 -7.41
CA GLY A 196 -0.23 -22.18 -8.53
C GLY A 196 -0.87 -21.45 -9.71
N TYR A 197 -0.26 -20.37 -10.20
CA TYR A 197 -0.70 -19.72 -11.43
C TYR A 197 -0.59 -20.63 -12.65
N ASP A 198 0.35 -21.60 -12.63
CA ASP A 198 0.49 -22.65 -13.63
C ASP A 198 -0.63 -23.70 -13.53
N GLU A 199 -1.16 -23.95 -12.33
CA GLU A 199 -2.33 -24.83 -12.11
C GLU A 199 -3.58 -24.18 -12.69
N VAL A 200 -3.78 -22.87 -12.48
CA VAL A 200 -4.89 -22.11 -13.07
C VAL A 200 -4.84 -22.16 -14.61
N MET A 201 -3.61 -22.16 -15.18
CA MET A 201 -3.38 -22.21 -16.62
C MET A 201 -3.19 -23.63 -17.16
N SER A 202 -3.64 -24.66 -16.44
CA SER A 202 -3.50 -26.08 -16.82
C SER A 202 -4.11 -26.42 -18.19
N PHE A 203 -5.13 -25.66 -18.62
CA PHE A 203 -5.75 -25.79 -19.94
C PHE A 203 -4.79 -25.48 -21.12
N CYS A 204 -3.68 -24.77 -20.88
CA CYS A 204 -2.64 -24.50 -21.85
C CYS A 204 -1.69 -25.69 -22.12
N GLY A 205 -1.88 -26.84 -21.46
CA GLY A 205 -1.13 -28.07 -21.69
C GLY A 205 0.39 -27.89 -21.50
N LYS A 206 1.18 -28.10 -22.55
CA LYS A 206 2.66 -28.02 -22.52
C LYS A 206 3.18 -26.61 -22.17
N HIS A 207 2.40 -25.56 -22.40
CA HIS A 207 2.80 -24.16 -22.17
C HIS A 207 2.31 -23.60 -20.82
N LYS A 208 1.77 -24.42 -19.92
CA LYS A 208 1.20 -24.00 -18.64
C LYS A 208 2.13 -23.13 -17.79
N ASN A 209 3.43 -23.46 -17.75
CA ASN A 209 4.41 -22.68 -16.99
C ASN A 209 4.62 -21.27 -17.56
N ALA A 210 4.77 -21.15 -18.89
CA ALA A 210 4.91 -19.85 -19.54
C ALA A 210 3.62 -19.02 -19.38
N ALA A 211 2.46 -19.64 -19.57
CA ALA A 211 1.16 -19.00 -19.36
C ALA A 211 0.96 -18.58 -17.89
N GLY A 212 1.41 -19.39 -16.93
CA GLY A 212 1.41 -19.07 -15.51
C GLY A 212 2.23 -17.82 -15.18
N TRP A 213 3.43 -17.68 -15.75
CA TRP A 213 4.25 -16.48 -15.58
C TRP A 213 3.61 -15.24 -16.21
N ILE A 214 3.01 -15.36 -17.38
CA ILE A 214 2.26 -14.27 -18.00
C ILE A 214 1.09 -13.85 -17.09
N LEU A 215 0.34 -14.82 -16.56
CA LEU A 215 -0.75 -14.54 -15.63
C LEU A 215 -0.25 -13.85 -14.35
N PHE A 216 0.88 -14.30 -13.79
CA PHE A 216 1.53 -13.66 -12.63
C PHE A 216 1.87 -12.19 -12.90
N VAL A 217 2.46 -11.88 -14.07
CA VAL A 217 2.78 -10.50 -14.48
C VAL A 217 1.49 -9.67 -14.61
N VAL A 218 0.45 -10.22 -15.23
CA VAL A 218 -0.86 -9.56 -15.35
C VAL A 218 -1.47 -9.29 -13.98
N MET A 219 -1.42 -10.28 -13.08
CA MET A 219 -1.91 -10.10 -11.70
C MET A 219 -1.08 -9.06 -10.93
N THR A 220 0.23 -9.01 -11.12
CA THR A 220 1.09 -7.97 -10.53
C THR A 220 0.66 -6.58 -10.99
N ILE A 221 0.45 -6.38 -12.29
CA ILE A 221 -0.04 -5.12 -12.86
C ILE A 221 -1.40 -4.74 -12.25
N LEU A 222 -2.33 -5.70 -12.17
CA LEU A 222 -3.66 -5.49 -11.63
C LEU A 222 -3.59 -5.09 -10.16
N VAL A 223 -2.82 -5.79 -9.35
CA VAL A 223 -2.65 -5.53 -7.91
C VAL A 223 -2.06 -4.14 -7.68
N VAL A 224 -0.96 -3.81 -8.35
CA VAL A 224 -0.31 -2.48 -8.22
C VAL A 224 -1.26 -1.37 -8.62
N THR A 225 -1.98 -1.54 -9.73
CA THR A 225 -2.94 -0.54 -10.22
C THR A 225 -4.14 -0.40 -9.26
N ALA A 226 -4.72 -1.51 -8.82
CA ALA A 226 -5.89 -1.51 -7.96
C ALA A 226 -5.58 -0.90 -6.58
N VAL A 227 -4.48 -1.32 -5.94
CA VAL A 227 -4.13 -0.83 -4.59
C VAL A 227 -3.66 0.62 -4.63
N SER A 228 -2.91 1.02 -5.67
CA SER A 228 -2.49 2.42 -5.86
C SER A 228 -3.68 3.36 -6.02
N ASN A 229 -4.66 3.01 -6.86
CA ASN A 229 -5.88 3.80 -7.02
C ASN A 229 -6.78 3.72 -5.78
N GLY A 230 -6.84 2.56 -5.10
CA GLY A 230 -7.60 2.39 -3.85
C GLY A 230 -7.08 3.28 -2.73
N ALA A 231 -5.76 3.36 -2.56
CA ALA A 231 -5.12 4.27 -1.62
C ALA A 231 -5.39 5.74 -1.96
N ASN A 232 -5.39 6.09 -3.25
CA ASN A 232 -5.71 7.45 -3.70
C ASN A 232 -7.16 7.82 -3.41
N LEU A 233 -8.12 6.90 -3.58
CA LEU A 233 -9.51 7.14 -3.19
C LEU A 233 -9.71 7.21 -1.67
N ASN A 234 -8.85 6.55 -0.89
CA ASN A 234 -8.87 6.59 0.56
C ASN A 234 -8.27 7.89 1.15
N ASP A 235 -7.57 8.70 0.35
CA ASP A 235 -7.00 9.99 0.76
C ASP A 235 -8.03 11.13 0.68
N GLY A 236 -9.24 10.91 1.22
CA GLY A 236 -10.32 11.90 1.20
C GLY A 236 -10.53 12.64 2.52
N MET A 237 -9.98 12.14 3.63
CA MET A 237 -10.12 12.70 4.97
C MET A 237 -8.78 12.80 5.69
N ASP A 238 -8.69 13.77 6.61
CA ASP A 238 -7.50 14.03 7.41
C ASP A 238 -7.06 12.79 8.19
N GLY A 239 -5.82 12.35 7.97
CA GLY A 239 -5.19 11.21 8.61
C GLY A 239 -5.69 9.82 8.20
N MET A 240 -6.72 9.71 7.36
CA MET A 240 -7.35 8.42 7.07
C MET A 240 -6.43 7.51 6.27
N CYS A 241 -5.91 7.98 5.15
CA CYS A 241 -5.02 7.19 4.29
C CYS A 241 -3.71 6.85 5.00
N ALA A 242 -3.09 7.81 5.67
CA ALA A 242 -1.84 7.61 6.39
C ALA A 242 -1.97 6.59 7.53
N GLY A 243 -3.04 6.67 8.33
CA GLY A 243 -3.27 5.74 9.44
C GLY A 243 -3.61 4.33 8.97
N ASN A 244 -4.51 4.19 7.99
CA ASN A 244 -4.82 2.88 7.40
C ASN A 244 -3.57 2.24 6.81
N SER A 245 -2.74 3.02 6.09
CA SER A 245 -1.51 2.53 5.48
C SER A 245 -0.45 2.14 6.50
N ALA A 246 -0.34 2.86 7.64
CA ALA A 246 0.54 2.46 8.72
C ALA A 246 0.17 1.09 9.28
N ILE A 247 -1.13 0.84 9.53
CA ILE A 247 -1.65 -0.44 10.04
C ILE A 247 -1.39 -1.56 9.01
N ILE A 248 -1.68 -1.33 7.73
CA ILE A 248 -1.40 -2.27 6.64
C ILE A 248 0.11 -2.56 6.56
N GLY A 249 0.95 -1.52 6.70
CA GLY A 249 2.40 -1.65 6.72
C GLY A 249 2.92 -2.53 7.85
N VAL A 250 2.33 -2.43 9.05
CA VAL A 250 2.66 -3.32 10.18
C VAL A 250 2.33 -4.77 9.86
N ALA A 251 1.13 -5.04 9.30
CA ALA A 251 0.74 -6.39 8.93
C ALA A 251 1.67 -6.97 7.85
N LEU A 252 1.99 -6.21 6.79
CA LEU A 252 2.95 -6.62 5.76
C LEU A 252 4.35 -6.81 6.34
N GLY A 253 4.77 -5.99 7.31
CA GLY A 253 6.04 -6.13 8.01
C GLY A 253 6.15 -7.45 8.78
N ILE A 254 5.08 -7.84 9.47
CA ILE A 254 4.98 -9.14 10.14
C ILE A 254 5.05 -10.28 9.11
N LEU A 255 4.28 -10.19 8.02
CA LEU A 255 4.27 -11.20 6.97
C LEU A 255 5.63 -11.36 6.29
N ALA A 256 6.33 -10.25 5.98
CA ALA A 256 7.66 -10.25 5.41
C ALA A 256 8.70 -10.85 6.39
N TYR A 257 8.60 -10.49 7.67
CA TYR A 257 9.48 -11.02 8.73
C TYR A 257 9.33 -12.53 8.86
N VAL A 258 8.10 -13.01 8.96
CA VAL A 258 7.81 -14.46 9.10
C VAL A 258 8.26 -15.21 7.84
N SER A 259 8.02 -14.68 6.63
CA SER A 259 8.47 -15.30 5.37
C SER A 259 10.00 -15.29 5.22
N SER A 260 10.72 -14.48 6.00
CA SER A 260 12.18 -14.39 5.97
C SER A 260 12.90 -15.35 6.92
N HIS A 261 12.16 -16.06 7.78
CA HIS A 261 12.70 -16.99 8.79
C HIS A 261 12.16 -18.40 8.55
N ILE A 262 13.06 -19.34 8.32
CA ILE A 262 12.70 -20.70 7.94
C ILE A 262 11.83 -21.41 9.00
N GLU A 263 12.15 -21.25 10.28
CA GLU A 263 11.40 -21.84 11.39
C GLU A 263 9.96 -21.30 11.47
N MET A 264 9.81 -19.96 11.37
CA MET A 264 8.50 -19.31 11.40
C MET A 264 7.67 -19.63 10.16
N ALA A 265 8.31 -19.64 8.99
CA ALA A 265 7.67 -20.02 7.74
C ALA A 265 7.17 -21.46 7.79
N SER A 266 7.98 -22.40 8.33
CA SER A 266 7.59 -23.79 8.57
C SER A 266 6.41 -23.90 9.54
N TYR A 267 6.48 -23.20 10.68
CA TYR A 267 5.42 -23.20 11.69
C TYR A 267 4.07 -22.72 11.14
N LEU A 268 4.07 -21.69 10.30
CA LEU A 268 2.86 -21.15 9.68
C LEU A 268 2.51 -21.82 8.34
N ASN A 269 3.29 -22.78 7.88
CA ASN A 269 3.12 -23.46 6.59
C ASN A 269 3.03 -22.47 5.42
N ILE A 270 3.94 -21.49 5.40
CA ILE A 270 4.06 -20.51 4.31
C ILE A 270 5.43 -20.65 3.63
N MET A 271 5.54 -20.10 2.43
CA MET A 271 6.79 -20.11 1.67
C MET A 271 7.88 -19.31 2.38
N TYR A 272 9.08 -19.90 2.47
CA TYR A 272 10.28 -19.19 2.91
C TYR A 272 10.90 -18.44 1.72
N ILE A 273 11.13 -17.15 1.89
CA ILE A 273 11.64 -16.25 0.85
C ILE A 273 12.98 -15.68 1.30
N PRO A 274 14.11 -16.23 0.84
CA PRO A 274 15.43 -15.72 1.17
C PRO A 274 15.58 -14.25 0.75
N GLY A 275 16.15 -13.42 1.62
CA GLY A 275 16.37 -12.01 1.33
C GLY A 275 15.16 -11.09 1.56
N SER A 276 13.95 -11.62 1.80
CA SER A 276 12.78 -10.79 2.13
C SER A 276 12.93 -10.02 3.45
N GLN A 277 13.92 -10.35 4.26
CA GLN A 277 14.29 -9.62 5.47
C GLN A 277 14.59 -8.12 5.24
N GLU A 278 15.10 -7.73 4.06
CA GLU A 278 15.33 -6.33 3.74
C GLU A 278 14.02 -5.56 3.52
N LEU A 279 12.93 -6.25 3.19
CA LEU A 279 11.58 -5.66 3.16
C LEU A 279 11.14 -5.21 4.56
N VAL A 280 11.56 -5.92 5.63
CA VAL A 280 11.23 -5.52 7.00
C VAL A 280 11.88 -4.17 7.32
N VAL A 281 13.15 -3.97 6.91
CA VAL A 281 13.84 -2.69 7.06
C VAL A 281 13.11 -1.58 6.29
N PHE A 282 12.69 -1.86 5.06
CA PHE A 282 11.93 -0.91 4.25
C PHE A 282 10.56 -0.58 4.86
N LEU A 283 9.81 -1.61 5.32
CA LEU A 283 8.50 -1.43 5.92
C LEU A 283 8.56 -0.69 7.26
N CYS A 284 9.63 -0.87 8.04
CA CYS A 284 9.88 -0.07 9.24
C CYS A 284 10.08 1.42 8.88
N ALA A 285 10.81 1.73 7.78
CA ALA A 285 10.88 3.10 7.28
C ALA A 285 9.50 3.62 6.84
N PHE A 286 8.74 2.80 6.13
CA PHE A 286 7.39 3.14 5.70
C PHE A 286 6.47 3.45 6.89
N ILE A 287 6.43 2.58 7.90
CA ILE A 287 5.63 2.78 9.12
C ILE A 287 6.06 4.06 9.85
N GLY A 288 7.37 4.26 10.05
CA GLY A 288 7.90 5.46 10.67
C GLY A 288 7.52 6.73 9.91
N ALA A 289 7.59 6.72 8.57
CA ALA A 289 7.16 7.82 7.71
C ALA A 289 5.66 8.11 7.85
N MET A 290 4.81 7.06 7.88
CA MET A 290 3.37 7.23 8.03
C MET A 290 3.00 7.83 9.40
N ILE A 291 3.59 7.32 10.48
CA ILE A 291 3.33 7.83 11.84
C ILE A 291 3.85 9.26 11.97
N GLY A 292 5.06 9.55 11.45
CA GLY A 292 5.62 10.89 11.47
C GLY A 292 4.82 11.88 10.60
N PHE A 293 4.27 11.44 9.48
CA PHE A 293 3.39 12.26 8.64
C PHE A 293 2.04 12.53 9.31
N LEU A 294 1.48 11.56 10.03
CA LEU A 294 0.25 11.72 10.81
C LEU A 294 0.34 12.84 11.84
N TRP A 295 1.53 13.16 12.35
CA TRP A 295 1.73 14.30 13.26
C TRP A 295 1.20 15.63 12.67
N TYR A 296 1.28 15.78 11.36
CA TYR A 296 0.82 16.98 10.65
C TYR A 296 -0.49 16.78 9.88
N ASN A 297 -0.80 15.54 9.50
CA ASN A 297 -1.97 15.22 8.68
C ASN A 297 -3.19 14.80 9.51
N ALA A 298 -3.05 14.51 10.82
CA ALA A 298 -4.19 14.26 11.70
C ALA A 298 -5.09 15.49 11.79
N TYR A 299 -6.40 15.26 11.99
CA TYR A 299 -7.41 16.33 12.04
C TYR A 299 -7.14 17.31 13.21
N PRO A 300 -7.15 18.64 12.98
CA PRO A 300 -7.22 19.31 11.66
C PRO A 300 -5.87 19.30 10.93
N ALA A 301 -5.87 18.84 9.68
CA ALA A 301 -4.63 18.66 8.92
C ALA A 301 -3.91 19.98 8.63
N GLN A 302 -2.59 19.96 8.79
CA GLN A 302 -1.70 21.07 8.45
C GLN A 302 -1.07 20.91 7.06
N VAL A 303 -1.17 19.72 6.47
CA VAL A 303 -0.70 19.35 5.13
C VAL A 303 -1.52 18.18 4.59
N PHE A 304 -1.88 18.23 3.32
CA PHE A 304 -2.51 17.10 2.62
C PHE A 304 -1.46 16.25 1.91
N MET A 305 -1.72 14.94 1.86
CA MET A 305 -0.84 13.97 1.24
C MET A 305 -0.68 14.22 -0.26
N GLY A 306 -1.80 14.40 -0.97
CA GLY A 306 -1.89 14.55 -2.42
C GLY A 306 -1.65 13.25 -3.16
N ASP A 307 -1.78 13.33 -4.50
CA ASP A 307 -1.56 12.17 -5.38
C ASP A 307 -0.11 11.67 -5.32
N THR A 308 0.85 12.57 -5.00
CA THR A 308 2.26 12.24 -4.74
C THR A 308 2.41 11.15 -3.68
N GLY A 309 1.68 11.27 -2.58
CA GLY A 309 1.77 10.33 -1.47
C GLY A 309 0.88 9.11 -1.68
N SER A 310 -0.39 9.33 -2.00
CA SER A 310 -1.39 8.25 -2.03
C SER A 310 -1.12 7.20 -3.11
N LEU A 311 -0.73 7.61 -4.33
CA LEU A 311 -0.36 6.65 -5.39
C LEU A 311 0.90 5.86 -5.03
N MET A 312 1.89 6.53 -4.44
CA MET A 312 3.15 5.91 -3.99
C MET A 312 2.90 4.87 -2.88
N ILE A 313 2.13 5.22 -1.86
CA ILE A 313 1.79 4.35 -0.73
C ILE A 313 1.09 3.08 -1.22
N GLY A 314 0.04 3.25 -2.04
CA GLY A 314 -0.69 2.09 -2.57
C GLY A 314 0.18 1.19 -3.43
N GLY A 315 1.09 1.75 -4.22
CA GLY A 315 2.07 0.99 -4.98
C GLY A 315 3.07 0.23 -4.10
N ILE A 316 3.59 0.87 -3.05
CA ILE A 316 4.47 0.23 -2.04
C ILE A 316 3.77 -0.99 -1.43
N ILE A 317 2.51 -0.84 -1.00
CA ILE A 317 1.71 -1.92 -0.41
C ILE A 317 1.50 -3.05 -1.42
N GLY A 318 1.10 -2.72 -2.66
CA GLY A 318 0.85 -3.71 -3.71
C GLY A 318 2.10 -4.48 -4.10
N VAL A 319 3.21 -3.78 -4.37
CA VAL A 319 4.49 -4.41 -4.75
C VAL A 319 5.05 -5.26 -3.61
N CYS A 320 5.00 -4.78 -2.36
CA CYS A 320 5.44 -5.56 -1.22
C CYS A 320 4.68 -6.88 -1.11
N ALA A 321 3.34 -6.86 -1.24
CA ALA A 321 2.52 -8.06 -1.16
C ALA A 321 2.83 -9.06 -2.28
N VAL A 322 3.09 -8.58 -3.49
CA VAL A 322 3.51 -9.43 -4.63
C VAL A 322 4.88 -10.06 -4.36
N ILE A 323 5.86 -9.29 -3.87
CA ILE A 323 7.21 -9.82 -3.57
C ILE A 323 7.15 -10.96 -2.53
N ILE A 324 6.29 -10.83 -1.53
CA ILE A 324 6.14 -11.88 -0.49
C ILE A 324 5.11 -12.95 -0.87
N HIS A 325 4.61 -12.96 -2.11
CA HIS A 325 3.57 -13.89 -2.59
C HIS A 325 2.32 -13.93 -1.69
N LYS A 326 1.82 -12.74 -1.31
CA LYS A 326 0.64 -12.54 -0.46
C LYS A 326 -0.39 -11.62 -1.12
N GLU A 327 -0.33 -11.44 -2.43
CA GLU A 327 -1.21 -10.53 -3.17
C GLU A 327 -2.69 -10.90 -3.06
N LEU A 328 -3.02 -12.19 -2.91
CA LEU A 328 -4.40 -12.64 -2.73
C LEU A 328 -4.95 -12.40 -1.30
N LEU A 329 -4.11 -12.00 -0.35
CA LEU A 329 -4.55 -11.54 0.97
C LEU A 329 -4.94 -10.04 0.96
N LEU A 330 -4.51 -9.27 -0.04
CA LEU A 330 -4.79 -7.83 -0.11
C LEU A 330 -6.28 -7.47 -0.12
N PRO A 331 -7.19 -8.22 -0.77
CA PRO A 331 -8.62 -7.92 -0.66
C PRO A 331 -9.15 -7.87 0.78
N ILE A 332 -8.56 -8.66 1.69
CA ILE A 332 -8.87 -8.61 3.12
C ILE A 332 -8.09 -7.50 3.79
N LEU A 333 -6.75 -7.50 3.67
CA LEU A 333 -5.87 -6.55 4.34
C LEU A 333 -6.17 -5.09 3.95
N CYS A 334 -6.36 -4.83 2.67
CA CYS A 334 -6.71 -3.53 2.11
C CYS A 334 -8.23 -3.39 1.88
N GLY A 335 -9.06 -4.11 2.63
CA GLY A 335 -10.51 -4.16 2.41
C GLY A 335 -11.17 -2.78 2.42
N ILE A 336 -10.66 -1.84 3.21
CA ILE A 336 -11.11 -0.44 3.17
C ILE A 336 -10.87 0.19 1.80
N PHE A 337 -9.67 0.04 1.20
CA PHE A 337 -9.36 0.59 -0.13
C PHE A 337 -10.27 -0.02 -1.21
N PHE A 338 -10.55 -1.32 -1.08
CA PHE A 338 -11.47 -2.01 -2.01
C PHE A 338 -12.91 -1.53 -1.86
N VAL A 339 -13.40 -1.36 -0.63
CA VAL A 339 -14.77 -0.86 -0.37
C VAL A 339 -14.94 0.56 -0.88
N GLU A 340 -13.95 1.44 -0.66
CA GLU A 340 -13.94 2.79 -1.22
C GLU A 340 -14.03 2.77 -2.75
N SER A 341 -13.16 2.01 -3.39
CA SER A 341 -13.12 1.87 -4.86
C SER A 341 -14.43 1.27 -5.40
N LEU A 342 -14.94 0.22 -4.76
CA LEU A 342 -16.17 -0.45 -5.16
C LEU A 342 -17.37 0.49 -5.05
N SER A 343 -17.44 1.32 -4.00
CA SER A 343 -18.51 2.30 -3.84
C SER A 343 -18.58 3.28 -5.01
N VAL A 344 -17.42 3.75 -5.50
CA VAL A 344 -17.31 4.64 -6.67
C VAL A 344 -17.73 3.93 -7.95
N ILE A 345 -17.26 2.69 -8.15
CA ILE A 345 -17.60 1.89 -9.33
C ILE A 345 -19.11 1.65 -9.38
N ILE A 346 -19.69 1.17 -8.29
CA ILE A 346 -21.15 0.91 -8.21
C ILE A 346 -21.93 2.19 -8.51
N GLN A 347 -21.59 3.29 -7.85
CA GLN A 347 -22.27 4.57 -8.03
C GLN A 347 -22.23 5.03 -9.48
N THR A 348 -21.05 5.01 -10.10
CA THR A 348 -20.85 5.50 -11.46
C THR A 348 -21.54 4.61 -12.50
N GLN A 349 -21.50 3.29 -12.34
CA GLN A 349 -22.16 2.36 -13.26
C GLN A 349 -23.68 2.44 -13.16
N VAL A 350 -24.23 2.39 -11.95
CA VAL A 350 -25.69 2.50 -11.73
C VAL A 350 -26.20 3.84 -12.27
N PHE A 351 -25.49 4.95 -11.97
CA PHE A 351 -25.89 6.25 -12.47
C PHE A 351 -25.88 6.33 -14.00
N LYS A 352 -24.83 5.79 -14.66
CA LYS A 352 -24.73 5.75 -16.13
C LYS A 352 -25.88 4.93 -16.75
N ILE A 353 -26.17 3.74 -16.20
CA ILE A 353 -27.22 2.85 -16.71
C ILE A 353 -28.60 3.49 -16.54
N CYS A 354 -28.89 4.04 -15.35
CA CYS A 354 -30.18 4.67 -15.08
C CYS A 354 -30.37 5.97 -15.88
N LYS A 355 -29.32 6.77 -16.06
CA LYS A 355 -29.36 7.98 -16.89
C LYS A 355 -29.69 7.68 -18.35
N ARG A 356 -29.22 6.56 -18.91
CA ARG A 356 -29.60 6.09 -20.25
C ARG A 356 -31.08 5.77 -20.37
N LYS A 357 -31.75 5.40 -19.24
CA LYS A 357 -33.17 5.14 -19.13
C LYS A 357 -34.00 6.36 -18.70
N GLY A 358 -33.42 7.56 -18.76
CA GLY A 358 -34.07 8.81 -18.36
C GLY A 358 -34.28 9.00 -16.85
N LYS A 359 -33.69 8.13 -16.01
CA LYS A 359 -33.81 8.20 -14.54
C LYS A 359 -32.49 8.63 -13.90
N ARG A 360 -32.53 9.51 -12.89
CA ARG A 360 -31.36 9.91 -12.09
C ARG A 360 -31.35 9.11 -10.78
N VAL A 361 -30.77 7.92 -10.79
CA VAL A 361 -30.67 7.04 -9.61
C VAL A 361 -29.24 7.04 -9.10
N ARG A 362 -29.07 7.30 -7.81
CA ARG A 362 -27.80 7.20 -7.08
C ARG A 362 -27.92 6.12 -6.00
N VAL A 363 -26.89 5.31 -5.82
CA VAL A 363 -26.86 4.26 -4.78
C VAL A 363 -26.61 4.90 -3.42
N PHE A 364 -25.51 5.64 -3.29
CA PHE A 364 -25.09 6.33 -2.08
C PHE A 364 -25.35 7.83 -2.16
N ARG A 365 -25.38 8.52 -1.01
CA ARG A 365 -25.51 9.99 -0.93
C ARG A 365 -24.29 10.69 -1.54
N ALA A 366 -23.09 10.13 -1.29
CA ALA A 366 -21.83 10.55 -1.87
C ALA A 366 -20.90 9.35 -2.02
N THR A 367 -19.88 9.47 -2.85
CA THR A 367 -18.80 8.49 -3.04
C THR A 367 -17.50 9.23 -3.20
N PRO A 368 -16.39 8.68 -2.68
CA PRO A 368 -16.23 7.37 -2.00
C PRO A 368 -17.05 7.22 -0.71
N ILE A 369 -17.10 6.00 -0.13
CA ILE A 369 -18.07 5.70 0.96
C ILE A 369 -17.84 6.52 2.24
N HIS A 370 -16.63 6.99 2.52
CA HIS A 370 -16.36 7.87 3.65
C HIS A 370 -17.17 9.19 3.55
N ASP A 371 -17.36 9.72 2.35
CA ASP A 371 -18.15 10.93 2.11
C ASP A 371 -19.64 10.70 2.38
N ASN A 372 -20.10 9.46 2.18
CA ASN A 372 -21.49 9.10 2.52
C ASN A 372 -21.80 9.30 4.01
N PHE A 373 -20.81 9.11 4.90
CA PHE A 373 -20.97 9.27 6.35
C PHE A 373 -20.98 10.73 6.81
N ARG A 374 -20.41 11.66 6.03
CA ARG A 374 -20.34 13.08 6.40
C ARG A 374 -21.40 13.94 5.70
N LYS A 375 -22.06 13.45 4.64
CA LYS A 375 -23.02 14.23 3.86
C LYS A 375 -24.38 14.34 4.54
N LEU A 376 -24.92 15.58 4.61
CA LEU A 376 -26.25 15.86 5.16
C LEU A 376 -27.36 15.63 4.13
N ASP A 377 -28.58 15.32 4.59
CA ASP A 377 -29.74 15.19 3.72
C ASP A 377 -30.08 16.49 2.97
N SER A 378 -29.89 17.65 3.61
CA SER A 378 -30.07 18.98 3.01
C SER A 378 -29.11 19.29 1.85
N GLN A 379 -28.04 18.51 1.72
CA GLN A 379 -27.03 18.65 0.65
C GLN A 379 -27.27 17.70 -0.51
N LEU A 380 -28.37 16.92 -0.47
CA LEU A 380 -28.70 15.97 -1.51
C LEU A 380 -29.35 16.67 -2.72
N ASP A 381 -29.05 16.16 -3.89
CA ASP A 381 -29.71 16.59 -5.14
C ASP A 381 -31.16 16.09 -5.16
N GLU A 382 -32.11 16.97 -5.01
CA GLU A 382 -33.55 16.65 -4.98
C GLU A 382 -34.05 16.02 -6.29
N THR A 383 -33.34 16.23 -7.39
CA THR A 383 -33.68 15.66 -8.70
C THR A 383 -33.27 14.19 -8.84
N SER A 384 -32.49 13.67 -7.90
CA SER A 384 -31.98 12.30 -7.89
C SER A 384 -32.71 11.42 -6.90
N GLN A 385 -33.01 10.19 -7.30
CA GLN A 385 -33.49 9.14 -6.41
C GLN A 385 -32.29 8.45 -5.74
N TYR A 386 -32.34 8.23 -4.44
CA TYR A 386 -31.26 7.57 -3.69
C TYR A 386 -31.72 6.22 -3.15
N VAL A 387 -30.93 5.14 -3.39
CA VAL A 387 -31.24 3.80 -2.87
C VAL A 387 -31.02 3.79 -1.35
N PHE A 388 -29.87 4.26 -0.88
CA PHE A 388 -29.56 4.32 0.55
C PHE A 388 -29.72 5.74 1.12
N ARG A 389 -30.84 6.43 0.83
CA ARG A 389 -31.10 7.80 1.30
C ARG A 389 -31.02 7.93 2.83
N LYS A 390 -31.58 6.98 3.56
CA LYS A 390 -31.64 7.02 5.03
C LYS A 390 -30.41 6.48 5.74
N TRP A 391 -29.38 6.02 5.02
CA TRP A 391 -28.16 5.49 5.60
C TRP A 391 -26.94 6.35 5.22
N PRO A 392 -26.11 6.78 6.22
CA PRO A 392 -26.31 6.60 7.68
C PRO A 392 -27.41 7.51 8.22
N HIS A 393 -28.06 7.10 9.31
CA HIS A 393 -29.16 7.87 9.92
C HIS A 393 -28.74 9.24 10.47
N ARG A 394 -27.44 9.42 10.76
CA ARG A 394 -26.85 10.67 11.24
C ARG A 394 -25.49 10.94 10.62
N GLN A 395 -25.13 12.20 10.51
CA GLN A 395 -23.81 12.62 10.12
C GLN A 395 -22.78 12.32 11.20
N PHE A 396 -21.58 11.95 10.79
CA PHE A 396 -20.44 11.78 11.70
C PHE A 396 -19.39 12.87 11.42
N HIS A 397 -18.72 13.28 12.50
CA HIS A 397 -17.56 14.15 12.39
C HIS A 397 -16.41 13.42 11.70
N GLU A 398 -15.60 14.14 10.92
CA GLU A 398 -14.51 13.59 10.10
C GLU A 398 -13.53 12.75 10.92
N SER A 399 -13.04 13.26 12.07
CA SER A 399 -12.14 12.52 12.93
C SER A 399 -12.72 11.20 13.45
N LYS A 400 -14.05 11.15 13.70
CA LYS A 400 -14.72 9.94 14.15
C LYS A 400 -14.79 8.89 13.03
N ILE A 401 -14.96 9.33 11.79
CA ILE A 401 -14.95 8.43 10.61
C ILE A 401 -13.54 7.85 10.46
N THR A 402 -12.51 8.72 10.45
CA THR A 402 -11.10 8.32 10.35
C THR A 402 -10.73 7.24 11.39
N VAL A 403 -11.03 7.48 12.67
CA VAL A 403 -10.72 6.50 13.74
C VAL A 403 -11.47 5.17 13.55
N ARG A 404 -12.72 5.19 13.09
CA ARG A 404 -13.48 3.97 12.80
C ARG A 404 -12.88 3.18 11.65
N PHE A 405 -12.36 3.87 10.62
CA PHE A 405 -11.67 3.24 9.52
C PHE A 405 -10.35 2.59 9.98
N TRP A 406 -9.60 3.25 10.88
CA TRP A 406 -8.41 2.63 11.50
C TRP A 406 -8.76 1.37 12.28
N ILE A 407 -9.81 1.41 13.12
CA ILE A 407 -10.27 0.24 13.87
C ILE A 407 -10.65 -0.90 12.92
N THR A 408 -11.39 -0.59 11.85
CA THR A 408 -11.76 -1.59 10.85
C THR A 408 -10.52 -2.16 10.16
N THR A 409 -9.53 -1.33 9.80
CA THR A 409 -8.27 -1.80 9.21
C THR A 409 -7.47 -2.68 10.17
N ILE A 410 -7.46 -2.38 11.49
CA ILE A 410 -6.84 -3.25 12.50
C ILE A 410 -7.53 -4.62 12.53
N ILE A 411 -8.86 -4.66 12.51
CA ILE A 411 -9.61 -5.91 12.48
C ILE A 411 -9.28 -6.71 11.20
N LEU A 412 -9.24 -6.07 10.04
CA LEU A 412 -8.90 -6.71 8.76
C LEU A 412 -7.45 -7.20 8.73
N ALA A 413 -6.52 -6.44 9.31
CA ALA A 413 -5.11 -6.85 9.45
C ALA A 413 -4.97 -8.08 10.36
N ALA A 414 -5.64 -8.07 11.51
CA ALA A 414 -5.68 -9.23 12.41
C ALA A 414 -6.30 -10.45 11.73
N LEU A 415 -7.43 -10.27 11.04
CA LEU A 415 -8.08 -11.33 10.27
C LEU A 415 -7.14 -11.90 9.20
N THR A 416 -6.42 -11.04 8.47
CA THR A 416 -5.44 -11.48 7.46
C THR A 416 -4.35 -12.36 8.05
N ILE A 417 -3.82 -12.01 9.23
CA ILE A 417 -2.81 -12.82 9.91
C ILE A 417 -3.42 -14.14 10.42
N ILE A 418 -4.63 -14.11 10.95
CA ILE A 418 -5.34 -15.31 11.42
C ILE A 418 -5.58 -16.30 10.27
N THR A 419 -5.90 -15.82 9.06
CA THR A 419 -6.15 -16.72 7.91
C THR A 419 -4.94 -17.60 7.57
N LEU A 420 -3.71 -17.20 7.92
CA LEU A 420 -2.52 -18.02 7.74
C LEU A 420 -2.48 -19.23 8.69
N LYS A 421 -3.19 -19.17 9.82
CA LYS A 421 -3.24 -20.26 10.81
C LYS A 421 -4.50 -21.13 10.68
N MET A 422 -5.51 -20.66 9.94
CA MET A 422 -6.75 -21.44 9.71
C MET A 422 -6.46 -22.55 8.69
N ARG A 423 -6.53 -23.79 9.14
CA ARG A 423 -6.28 -25.02 8.36
C ARG A 423 -7.57 -25.74 8.00
#